data_50e93b7433a681744f7eda3f488b147e
#
_entry.id   50e93b7433a681744f7eda3f488b147e
#
_cell.length_a   1.000
_cell.length_b   1.000
_cell.length_c   1.000
_cell.angle_alpha   90.00
_cell.angle_beta   90.00
_cell.angle_gamma   90.00
#
_symmetry.space_group_name_H-M   'P 1'
#
loop_
_entity.id
_entity.type
_entity.pdbx_description
1 polymer ?
#
loop_
_entity_poly.entity_id
_entity_poly.type
_entity_poly.pdbx_seq_one_letter_code
_entity_poly.pdbx_strand_id
1 'polypeptide(L)'
;MLSKIKLEEDYIMKTNFKKIVIVLVIIAIIAGVITYFINKNKKPEYVEYEPQEEISDEQERKTMISLYFVNKTTRNVEPEARMLDVKTLIKDPYTVIINMLIDGPKNGNHDNVIPEGTTLIGTSLEGDTLKINFSSEFVENHIGGKEEEQKTIECLVNSLTELTEANSIKILINGEENAKFKDGEIDFSQNFIRNE
;
A
#
# COMPACT_ATOMS: atom_id res chain seq x y z
N MET A 1 -66.28 -74.83 12.10
CA MET A 1 -65.67 -74.75 10.76
C MET A 1 -65.17 -73.31 10.51
N LEU A 2 -65.95 -72.26 10.79
CA LEU A 2 -65.64 -70.80 10.64
C LEU A 2 -64.44 -70.32 11.43
N SER A 3 -64.18 -70.88 12.62
CA SER A 3 -63.06 -70.44 13.48
C SER A 3 -61.67 -70.85 12.96
N LYS A 4 -61.56 -71.95 12.25
CA LYS A 4 -60.29 -72.37 11.64
C LYS A 4 -59.92 -71.54 10.41
N ILE A 5 -60.91 -71.16 9.62
CA ILE A 5 -60.71 -70.33 8.44
C ILE A 5 -60.15 -68.90 8.86
N LYS A 6 -60.72 -68.36 9.90
CA LYS A 6 -60.30 -67.07 10.43
C LYS A 6 -58.86 -67.03 11.01
N LEU A 7 -58.44 -68.18 11.61
CA LEU A 7 -57.08 -68.38 12.12
C LEU A 7 -56.02 -68.50 10.99
N GLU A 8 -56.41 -69.21 9.90
CA GLU A 8 -55.52 -69.26 8.70
C GLU A 8 -55.39 -67.95 7.96
N GLU A 9 -56.49 -67.22 7.80
CA GLU A 9 -56.44 -65.87 7.20
C GLU A 9 -55.56 -64.90 8.02
N ASP A 10 -55.71 -64.93 9.34
CA ASP A 10 -54.87 -64.08 10.25
C ASP A 10 -53.38 -64.50 10.19
N TYR A 11 -53.09 -65.80 10.08
CA TYR A 11 -51.72 -66.30 9.94
C TYR A 11 -51.11 -65.94 8.60
N ILE A 12 -51.85 -66.06 7.51
CA ILE A 12 -51.38 -65.62 6.16
C ILE A 12 -51.17 -64.12 6.10
N MET A 13 -52.07 -63.32 6.69
CA MET A 13 -51.98 -61.91 6.74
C MET A 13 -50.75 -61.45 7.54
N LYS A 14 -50.49 -62.01 8.72
CA LYS A 14 -49.31 -61.79 9.52
C LYS A 14 -47.99 -62.15 8.81
N THR A 15 -48.01 -63.27 8.07
CA THR A 15 -46.84 -63.76 7.33
C THR A 15 -46.52 -62.85 6.14
N ASN A 16 -47.57 -62.44 5.42
CA ASN A 16 -47.38 -61.47 4.31
C ASN A 16 -46.97 -60.10 4.81
N PHE A 17 -47.49 -59.60 5.94
CA PHE A 17 -47.07 -58.39 6.56
C PHE A 17 -45.59 -58.44 6.95
N LYS A 18 -45.11 -59.53 7.56
CA LYS A 18 -43.67 -59.68 7.86
C LYS A 18 -42.79 -59.65 6.60
N LYS A 19 -43.25 -60.32 5.51
CA LYS A 19 -42.53 -60.29 4.22
C LYS A 19 -42.44 -58.82 3.64
N ILE A 20 -43.56 -58.10 3.71
CA ILE A 20 -43.62 -56.72 3.25
C ILE A 20 -42.67 -55.84 4.07
N VAL A 21 -42.63 -55.97 5.39
CA VAL A 21 -41.71 -55.22 6.26
C VAL A 21 -40.24 -55.54 5.92
N ILE A 22 -39.89 -56.79 5.71
CA ILE A 22 -38.53 -57.20 5.32
C ILE A 22 -38.15 -56.58 3.98
N VAL A 23 -39.04 -56.58 2.99
CA VAL A 23 -38.78 -55.97 1.69
C VAL A 23 -38.54 -54.43 1.83
N LEU A 24 -39.35 -53.76 2.65
CA LEU A 24 -39.17 -52.32 2.90
C LEU A 24 -37.82 -52.00 3.59
N VAL A 25 -37.39 -52.83 4.53
CA VAL A 25 -36.08 -52.70 5.17
C VAL A 25 -34.93 -52.89 4.18
N ILE A 26 -35.05 -53.87 3.29
CA ILE A 26 -34.05 -54.09 2.24
C ILE A 26 -33.95 -52.88 1.28
N ILE A 27 -35.09 -52.35 0.88
CA ILE A 27 -35.14 -51.15 0.02
C ILE A 27 -34.47 -49.93 0.72
N ALA A 28 -34.75 -49.76 2.02
CA ALA A 28 -34.14 -48.69 2.80
C ALA A 28 -32.58 -48.81 2.90
N ILE A 29 -32.09 -50.05 3.08
CA ILE A 29 -30.66 -50.35 3.12
C ILE A 29 -30.03 -50.06 1.75
N ILE A 30 -30.65 -50.51 0.67
CA ILE A 30 -30.16 -50.26 -0.70
C ILE A 30 -30.12 -48.76 -1.00
N ALA A 31 -31.17 -48.03 -0.64
CA ALA A 31 -31.19 -46.54 -0.79
C ALA A 31 -30.09 -45.88 0.02
N GLY A 32 -29.83 -46.34 1.26
CA GLY A 32 -28.74 -45.85 2.10
C GLY A 32 -27.35 -46.11 1.49
N VAL A 33 -27.15 -47.31 0.93
CA VAL A 33 -25.88 -47.64 0.25
C VAL A 33 -25.68 -46.81 -1.01
N ILE A 34 -26.74 -46.62 -1.80
CA ILE A 34 -26.65 -45.77 -3.02
C ILE A 34 -26.31 -44.33 -2.67
N THR A 35 -26.98 -43.75 -1.65
CA THR A 35 -26.70 -42.40 -1.21
C THR A 35 -25.28 -42.28 -0.65
N TYR A 36 -24.78 -43.26 0.08
CA TYR A 36 -23.39 -43.30 0.56
C TYR A 36 -22.38 -43.31 -0.60
N PHE A 37 -22.59 -44.16 -1.62
CA PHE A 37 -21.70 -44.21 -2.78
C PHE A 37 -21.76 -42.94 -3.63
N ILE A 38 -22.92 -42.32 -3.82
CA ILE A 38 -23.07 -41.05 -4.53
C ILE A 38 -22.30 -39.94 -3.79
N ASN A 39 -22.42 -39.92 -2.46
CA ASN A 39 -21.74 -38.88 -1.66
C ASN A 39 -20.23 -39.08 -1.57
N LYS A 40 -19.79 -40.37 -1.53
CA LYS A 40 -18.36 -40.73 -1.53
C LYS A 40 -17.68 -40.43 -2.88
N ASN A 41 -18.40 -40.49 -3.97
CA ASN A 41 -17.89 -40.24 -5.32
C ASN A 41 -18.08 -38.79 -5.79
N LYS A 42 -18.64 -37.91 -4.97
CA LYS A 42 -18.57 -36.50 -5.24
C LYS A 42 -17.09 -36.10 -5.17
N LYS A 43 -16.46 -35.99 -6.34
CA LYS A 43 -15.16 -35.31 -6.45
C LYS A 43 -15.33 -33.92 -5.86
N PRO A 44 -14.36 -33.40 -5.05
CA PRO A 44 -14.39 -32.00 -4.68
C PRO A 44 -14.50 -31.22 -6.00
N GLU A 45 -15.46 -30.31 -6.05
CA GLU A 45 -15.59 -29.34 -7.12
C GLU A 45 -14.29 -28.53 -7.07
N TYR A 46 -13.34 -28.88 -7.93
CA TYR A 46 -12.20 -28.02 -8.15
C TYR A 46 -12.78 -26.74 -8.76
N VAL A 47 -12.82 -25.68 -7.95
CA VAL A 47 -12.91 -24.33 -8.49
C VAL A 47 -11.68 -24.23 -9.39
N GLU A 48 -11.88 -24.32 -10.69
CA GLU A 48 -10.86 -24.01 -11.68
C GLU A 48 -10.39 -22.60 -11.33
N TYR A 49 -9.18 -22.52 -10.79
CA TYR A 49 -8.55 -21.25 -10.51
C TYR A 49 -8.33 -20.62 -11.89
N GLU A 50 -9.27 -19.75 -12.30
CA GLU A 50 -8.97 -18.87 -13.43
C GLU A 50 -7.72 -18.11 -13.02
N PRO A 51 -6.58 -18.27 -13.72
CA PRO A 51 -5.40 -17.46 -13.44
C PRO A 51 -5.92 -16.03 -13.51
N GLN A 52 -5.77 -15.26 -12.41
CA GLN A 52 -5.94 -13.81 -12.49
C GLN A 52 -5.14 -13.40 -13.70
N GLU A 53 -5.77 -12.65 -14.62
CA GLU A 53 -5.09 -12.09 -15.78
C GLU A 53 -3.75 -11.58 -15.28
N GLU A 54 -2.65 -12.13 -15.83
CA GLU A 54 -1.32 -11.62 -15.53
C GLU A 54 -1.44 -10.12 -15.74
N ILE A 55 -1.29 -9.38 -14.64
CA ILE A 55 -1.31 -7.92 -14.67
C ILE A 55 -0.21 -7.59 -15.67
N SER A 56 -0.60 -7.21 -16.88
CA SER A 56 0.33 -6.87 -17.93
C SER A 56 1.34 -5.90 -17.33
N ASP A 57 2.64 -6.06 -17.62
CA ASP A 57 3.71 -5.16 -17.15
C ASP A 57 3.45 -3.68 -17.49
N GLU A 58 2.42 -3.42 -18.25
CA GLU A 58 1.93 -2.14 -18.71
C GLU A 58 0.90 -1.48 -17.79
N GLN A 59 0.40 -2.17 -16.74
CA GLN A 59 -0.52 -1.55 -15.80
C GLN A 59 0.26 -0.59 -14.90
N GLU A 60 0.23 0.70 -15.26
CA GLU A 60 0.80 1.80 -14.47
C GLU A 60 0.20 1.79 -13.06
N ARG A 61 0.98 1.28 -12.10
CA ARG A 61 0.59 1.35 -10.69
C ARG A 61 0.98 2.72 -10.17
N LYS A 62 -0.02 3.52 -9.83
CA LYS A 62 0.18 4.83 -9.22
C LYS A 62 0.03 4.74 -7.70
N THR A 63 0.86 5.47 -6.99
CA THR A 63 0.77 5.68 -5.55
C THR A 63 0.66 7.15 -5.25
N MET A 64 0.20 7.47 -4.06
CA MET A 64 0.10 8.84 -3.57
C MET A 64 1.24 9.09 -2.58
N ILE A 65 1.93 10.21 -2.76
CA ILE A 65 2.93 10.73 -1.82
C ILE A 65 2.53 12.12 -1.36
N SER A 66 3.03 12.55 -0.20
CA SER A 66 2.86 13.91 0.32
C SER A 66 4.14 14.71 0.10
N LEU A 67 4.02 15.85 -0.58
CA LEU A 67 5.06 16.87 -0.63
C LEU A 67 4.62 18.05 0.23
N TYR A 68 5.54 18.64 0.96
CA TYR A 68 5.22 19.73 1.88
C TYR A 68 5.66 21.07 1.31
N PHE A 69 4.76 22.05 1.36
CA PHE A 69 4.94 23.39 0.87
C PHE A 69 4.39 24.41 1.87
N VAL A 70 4.76 25.66 1.72
CA VAL A 70 4.26 26.75 2.58
C VAL A 70 2.97 27.31 2.01
N ASN A 71 1.90 27.33 2.79
CA ASN A 71 0.65 27.98 2.42
C ASN A 71 0.83 29.51 2.42
N LYS A 72 0.44 30.16 1.32
CA LYS A 72 0.58 31.61 1.12
C LYS A 72 -0.14 32.46 2.15
N THR A 73 -1.27 31.99 2.64
CA THR A 73 -2.15 32.75 3.54
C THR A 73 -1.80 32.49 5.00
N THR A 74 -1.68 31.21 5.40
CA THR A 74 -1.45 30.82 6.79
C THR A 74 0.02 30.84 7.18
N ARG A 75 0.91 30.81 6.19
CA ARG A 75 2.38 30.64 6.34
C ARG A 75 2.78 29.34 7.03
N ASN A 76 1.87 28.38 7.14
CA ASN A 76 2.15 27.05 7.68
C ASN A 76 2.69 26.13 6.59
N VAL A 77 3.49 25.15 7.00
CA VAL A 77 3.89 24.02 6.15
C VAL A 77 2.74 23.04 6.07
N GLU A 78 2.25 22.76 4.86
CA GLU A 78 1.09 21.93 4.61
C GLU A 78 1.40 20.86 3.54
N PRO A 79 0.83 19.64 3.67
CA PRO A 79 1.04 18.59 2.68
C PRO A 79 0.23 18.83 1.40
N GLU A 80 0.84 18.50 0.27
CA GLU A 80 0.21 18.47 -1.04
C GLU A 80 0.33 17.05 -1.63
N ALA A 81 -0.80 16.38 -1.87
CA ALA A 81 -0.81 15.03 -2.42
C ALA A 81 -0.38 15.04 -3.90
N ARG A 82 0.50 14.11 -4.26
CA ARG A 82 0.99 13.89 -5.62
C ARG A 82 0.83 12.43 -6.01
N MET A 83 0.31 12.21 -7.22
CA MET A 83 0.28 10.88 -7.82
C MET A 83 1.58 10.61 -8.55
N LEU A 84 2.18 9.45 -8.29
CA LEU A 84 3.46 9.04 -8.85
C LEU A 84 3.38 7.58 -9.30
N ASP A 85 4.09 7.26 -10.39
CA ASP A 85 4.26 5.89 -10.84
C ASP A 85 5.15 5.13 -9.84
N VAL A 86 4.67 3.96 -9.39
CA VAL A 86 5.38 3.11 -8.42
C VAL A 86 6.74 2.67 -8.95
N LYS A 87 6.86 2.38 -10.26
CA LYS A 87 8.14 1.98 -10.87
C LYS A 87 9.19 3.09 -10.74
N THR A 88 8.76 4.34 -10.92
CA THR A 88 9.62 5.53 -10.77
C THR A 88 10.08 5.69 -9.33
N LEU A 89 9.13 5.53 -8.38
CA LEU A 89 9.43 5.65 -6.95
C LEU A 89 10.37 4.53 -6.46
N ILE A 90 10.21 3.29 -6.92
CA ILE A 90 11.09 2.17 -6.52
C ILE A 90 12.52 2.34 -7.03
N LYS A 91 12.70 2.95 -8.22
CA LYS A 91 14.01 3.06 -8.85
C LYS A 91 14.92 4.07 -8.16
N ASP A 92 14.40 5.26 -7.87
CA ASP A 92 15.14 6.34 -7.25
C ASP A 92 14.17 7.32 -6.56
N PRO A 93 13.65 6.94 -5.37
CA PRO A 93 12.58 7.67 -4.71
C PRO A 93 12.99 9.10 -4.35
N TYR A 94 14.19 9.26 -3.83
CA TYR A 94 14.63 10.56 -3.30
C TYR A 94 14.89 11.58 -4.41
N THR A 95 15.58 11.20 -5.47
CA THR A 95 15.77 12.09 -6.63
C THR A 95 14.44 12.53 -7.23
N VAL A 96 13.46 11.61 -7.32
CA VAL A 96 12.14 11.94 -7.86
C VAL A 96 11.41 12.94 -6.96
N ILE A 97 11.37 12.71 -5.65
CA ILE A 97 10.71 13.59 -4.69
C ILE A 97 11.37 14.97 -4.68
N ILE A 98 12.70 15.04 -4.66
CA ILE A 98 13.44 16.30 -4.65
C ILE A 98 13.19 17.10 -5.93
N ASN A 99 13.21 16.45 -7.10
CA ASN A 99 12.91 17.14 -8.35
C ASN A 99 11.47 17.69 -8.37
N MET A 100 10.51 16.94 -7.82
CA MET A 100 9.13 17.44 -7.69
C MET A 100 9.01 18.64 -6.73
N LEU A 101 9.87 18.72 -5.70
CA LEU A 101 9.95 19.90 -4.82
C LEU A 101 10.59 21.07 -5.55
N ILE A 102 11.63 20.86 -6.36
CA ILE A 102 12.26 21.86 -7.21
C ILE A 102 11.25 22.41 -8.24
N ASP A 103 10.46 21.53 -8.86
CA ASP A 103 9.39 21.91 -9.81
C ASP A 103 8.30 22.76 -9.13
N GLY A 104 8.17 22.66 -7.81
CA GLY A 104 7.27 23.46 -6.98
C GLY A 104 5.84 22.91 -6.86
N PRO A 105 4.98 23.66 -6.16
CA PRO A 105 3.61 23.24 -5.87
C PRO A 105 2.71 23.30 -7.11
N LYS A 106 1.74 22.38 -7.18
CA LYS A 106 0.63 22.43 -8.15
C LYS A 106 -0.57 23.20 -7.61
N ASN A 107 -0.68 23.29 -6.29
CA ASN A 107 -1.70 24.09 -5.64
C ASN A 107 -1.31 25.57 -5.66
N GLY A 108 -2.11 26.39 -6.33
CA GLY A 108 -1.87 27.82 -6.45
C GLY A 108 -1.82 28.60 -5.12
N ASN A 109 -2.30 28.00 -4.02
CA ASN A 109 -2.24 28.58 -2.66
C ASN A 109 -0.94 28.26 -1.92
N HIS A 110 -0.02 27.52 -2.51
CA HIS A 110 1.29 27.21 -1.94
C HIS A 110 2.39 28.00 -2.61
N ASP A 111 3.42 28.34 -1.84
CA ASP A 111 4.66 28.92 -2.33
C ASP A 111 5.68 27.84 -2.67
N ASN A 112 6.49 28.07 -3.69
CA ASN A 112 7.68 27.27 -3.92
C ASN A 112 8.72 27.59 -2.84
N VAL A 113 9.18 26.53 -2.16
CA VAL A 113 10.14 26.65 -1.05
C VAL A 113 11.58 26.42 -1.50
N ILE A 114 11.77 25.83 -2.68
CA ILE A 114 13.09 25.66 -3.27
C ILE A 114 13.40 26.87 -4.14
N PRO A 115 14.54 27.55 -3.92
CA PRO A 115 14.91 28.72 -4.69
C PRO A 115 15.03 28.45 -6.19
N GLU A 116 14.65 29.43 -7.00
CA GLU A 116 14.72 29.34 -8.45
C GLU A 116 16.17 29.10 -8.92
N GLY A 117 16.34 28.24 -9.91
CA GLY A 117 17.65 27.87 -10.46
C GLY A 117 18.35 26.75 -9.69
N THR A 118 17.84 26.35 -8.52
CA THR A 118 18.40 25.20 -7.78
C THR A 118 18.34 23.94 -8.64
N THR A 119 19.45 23.20 -8.67
CA THR A 119 19.52 21.88 -9.28
C THR A 119 19.99 20.85 -8.27
N LEU A 120 19.48 19.61 -8.41
CA LEU A 120 19.95 18.48 -7.63
C LEU A 120 21.21 17.91 -8.29
N ILE A 121 22.34 17.90 -7.57
CA ILE A 121 23.59 17.31 -8.04
C ILE A 121 23.60 15.81 -7.76
N GLY A 122 23.04 15.37 -6.63
CA GLY A 122 22.91 13.97 -6.30
C GLY A 122 22.36 13.72 -4.89
N THR A 123 22.05 12.45 -4.64
CA THR A 123 21.58 11.96 -3.35
C THR A 123 22.35 10.71 -2.96
N SER A 124 22.51 10.46 -1.66
CA SER A 124 22.98 9.19 -1.11
C SER A 124 22.34 8.93 0.26
N LEU A 125 21.96 7.70 0.51
CA LEU A 125 21.44 7.26 1.82
C LEU A 125 22.59 6.58 2.59
N GLU A 126 22.97 7.16 3.72
CA GLU A 126 24.01 6.62 4.62
C GLU A 126 23.36 6.25 5.97
N GLY A 127 23.15 4.96 6.18
CA GLY A 127 22.32 4.50 7.29
C GLY A 127 20.89 4.94 7.12
N ASP A 128 20.42 5.81 8.00
CA ASP A 128 19.08 6.44 7.97
C ASP A 128 19.13 7.96 7.67
N THR A 129 20.30 8.45 7.25
CA THR A 129 20.50 9.84 6.87
C THR A 129 20.57 9.99 5.36
N LEU A 130 19.65 10.74 4.78
CA LEU A 130 19.66 11.09 3.37
C LEU A 130 20.53 12.32 3.13
N LYS A 131 21.66 12.13 2.45
CA LYS A 131 22.49 13.25 1.97
C LYS A 131 21.93 13.77 0.65
N ILE A 132 21.76 15.09 0.56
CA ILE A 132 21.23 15.77 -0.60
C ILE A 132 22.24 16.86 -1.01
N ASN A 133 22.75 16.74 -2.22
CA ASN A 133 23.69 17.71 -2.74
C ASN A 133 23.00 18.63 -3.76
N PHE A 134 22.84 19.89 -3.39
CA PHE A 134 22.28 20.93 -4.25
C PHE A 134 23.38 21.82 -4.86
N SER A 135 23.05 22.49 -5.95
CA SER A 135 23.85 23.57 -6.51
C SER A 135 23.81 24.80 -5.63
N SER A 136 24.75 25.76 -5.88
CA SER A 136 24.88 26.98 -5.07
C SER A 136 23.62 27.85 -5.05
N GLU A 137 22.79 27.77 -6.09
CA GLU A 137 21.57 28.57 -6.21
C GLU A 137 20.60 28.28 -5.06
N PHE A 138 20.65 27.07 -4.44
CA PHE A 138 19.86 26.75 -3.26
C PHE A 138 20.09 27.74 -2.10
N VAL A 139 21.32 28.23 -1.93
CA VAL A 139 21.67 29.18 -0.87
C VAL A 139 21.73 30.61 -1.36
N GLU A 140 22.23 30.82 -2.59
CA GLU A 140 22.43 32.15 -3.15
C GLU A 140 21.13 32.87 -3.53
N ASN A 141 20.15 32.08 -4.04
CA ASN A 141 18.85 32.60 -4.50
C ASN A 141 17.77 32.47 -3.43
N HIS A 142 18.09 31.98 -2.23
CA HIS A 142 17.12 31.91 -1.15
C HIS A 142 16.71 33.32 -0.73
N ILE A 143 15.41 33.52 -0.45
CA ILE A 143 14.87 34.82 -0.06
C ILE A 143 15.46 35.37 1.25
N GLY A 144 16.02 34.46 2.07
CA GLY A 144 16.67 34.79 3.34
C GLY A 144 15.68 34.95 4.49
N GLY A 145 16.29 35.13 5.69
CA GLY A 145 15.54 35.25 6.93
C GLY A 145 15.25 33.92 7.60
N LYS A 146 15.52 33.86 8.89
CA LYS A 146 15.48 32.64 9.70
C LYS A 146 14.18 31.85 9.55
N GLU A 147 13.04 32.52 9.51
CA GLU A 147 11.74 31.87 9.41
C GLU A 147 11.57 31.14 8.06
N GLU A 148 11.97 31.80 6.96
CA GLU A 148 11.87 31.23 5.62
C GLU A 148 12.88 30.11 5.41
N GLU A 149 14.08 30.23 5.94
CA GLU A 149 15.11 29.19 5.95
C GLU A 149 14.60 27.95 6.70
N GLN A 150 13.97 28.12 7.88
CA GLN A 150 13.37 27.04 8.66
C GLN A 150 12.25 26.33 7.89
N LYS A 151 11.36 27.08 7.24
CA LYS A 151 10.27 26.52 6.43
C LYS A 151 10.79 25.72 5.24
N THR A 152 11.84 26.19 4.58
CA THR A 152 12.50 25.47 3.48
C THR A 152 13.03 24.12 3.97
N ILE A 153 13.72 24.10 5.10
CA ILE A 153 14.23 22.88 5.72
C ILE A 153 13.09 21.97 6.14
N GLU A 154 12.06 22.51 6.79
CA GLU A 154 10.90 21.75 7.26
C GLU A 154 10.16 21.09 6.08
N CYS A 155 9.96 21.79 4.98
CA CYS A 155 9.35 21.21 3.78
C CYS A 155 10.18 20.06 3.21
N LEU A 156 11.51 20.21 3.14
CA LEU A 156 12.41 19.15 2.69
C LEU A 156 12.35 17.94 3.63
N VAL A 157 12.52 18.15 4.93
CA VAL A 157 12.51 17.09 5.94
C VAL A 157 11.19 16.34 5.89
N ASN A 158 10.05 17.06 5.97
CA ASN A 158 8.74 16.43 6.01
C ASN A 158 8.44 15.63 4.74
N SER A 159 8.86 16.13 3.57
CA SER A 159 8.63 15.41 2.30
C SER A 159 9.50 14.16 2.15
N LEU A 160 10.74 14.19 2.63
CA LEU A 160 11.69 13.11 2.40
C LEU A 160 11.68 12.05 3.48
N THR A 161 11.27 12.39 4.71
CA THR A 161 11.09 11.44 5.80
C THR A 161 9.70 10.78 5.83
N GLU A 162 8.84 11.06 4.87
CA GLU A 162 7.63 10.24 4.62
C GLU A 162 8.02 8.83 4.16
N LEU A 163 9.16 8.68 3.50
CA LEU A 163 9.73 7.38 3.20
C LEU A 163 10.47 6.87 4.43
N THR A 164 10.09 5.68 4.89
CA THR A 164 10.54 5.08 6.16
C THR A 164 12.05 4.76 6.22
N GLU A 165 12.77 4.88 5.12
CA GLU A 165 14.19 4.57 5.03
C GLU A 165 15.07 5.74 5.55
N ALA A 166 14.59 6.98 5.46
CA ALA A 166 15.31 8.16 5.92
C ALA A 166 14.61 8.76 7.16
N ASN A 167 15.36 8.89 8.25
CA ASN A 167 14.89 9.56 9.48
C ASN A 167 15.46 10.98 9.62
N SER A 168 16.52 11.29 8.87
CA SER A 168 17.14 12.60 8.85
C SER A 168 17.65 12.95 7.45
N ILE A 169 17.86 14.26 7.20
CA ILE A 169 18.51 14.73 5.99
C ILE A 169 19.78 15.51 6.32
N LYS A 170 20.76 15.43 5.45
CA LYS A 170 21.98 16.22 5.45
C LYS A 170 22.08 16.99 4.13
N ILE A 171 22.20 18.32 4.19
CA ILE A 171 22.29 19.15 3.00
C ILE A 171 23.75 19.44 2.71
N LEU A 172 24.13 19.28 1.45
CA LEU A 172 25.41 19.67 0.90
C LEU A 172 25.18 20.69 -0.21
N ILE A 173 26.11 21.61 -0.37
CA ILE A 173 26.11 22.60 -1.46
C ILE A 173 27.40 22.41 -2.27
N ASN A 174 27.27 22.01 -3.53
CA ASN A 174 28.40 21.66 -4.41
C ASN A 174 29.36 20.65 -3.75
N GLY A 175 28.81 19.74 -2.92
CA GLY A 175 29.59 18.75 -2.17
C GLY A 175 30.12 19.20 -0.81
N GLU A 176 29.93 20.46 -0.41
CA GLU A 176 30.37 20.97 0.89
C GLU A 176 29.30 20.76 1.97
N GLU A 177 29.69 20.13 3.09
CA GLU A 177 28.78 19.78 4.18
C GLU A 177 28.50 20.91 5.17
N ASN A 178 29.34 21.95 5.20
CA ASN A 178 29.27 23.05 6.18
C ASN A 178 28.84 24.38 5.54
N ALA A 179 28.17 24.33 4.40
CA ALA A 179 27.59 25.51 3.80
C ALA A 179 26.44 26.05 4.68
N LYS A 180 25.99 27.26 4.40
CA LYS A 180 24.89 27.94 5.06
C LYS A 180 24.10 28.76 4.08
N PHE A 181 22.90 29.13 4.43
CA PHE A 181 22.14 30.10 3.66
C PHE A 181 22.89 31.45 3.59
N LYS A 182 22.65 32.19 2.53
CA LYS A 182 23.35 33.45 2.25
C LYS A 182 23.30 34.46 3.42
N ASP A 183 22.16 34.57 4.07
CA ASP A 183 21.96 35.44 5.22
C ASP A 183 22.33 34.77 6.56
N GLY A 184 22.68 33.50 6.54
CA GLY A 184 23.51 32.83 7.53
C GLY A 184 22.88 32.47 8.87
N GLU A 185 21.56 32.42 8.98
CA GLU A 185 20.90 32.02 10.22
C GLU A 185 20.93 30.50 10.44
N ILE A 186 20.82 29.73 9.37
CA ILE A 186 20.88 28.24 9.42
C ILE A 186 22.08 27.77 8.61
N ASP A 187 22.94 26.98 9.26
CA ASP A 187 24.02 26.24 8.61
C ASP A 187 23.66 24.76 8.43
N PHE A 188 24.38 24.08 7.55
CA PHE A 188 24.15 22.68 7.21
C PHE A 188 25.14 21.74 7.89
N SER A 189 25.79 22.17 8.97
CA SER A 189 26.76 21.36 9.72
C SER A 189 26.09 20.17 10.43
N GLN A 190 24.81 20.31 10.78
CA GLN A 190 24.03 19.28 11.47
C GLN A 190 23.05 18.58 10.50
N ASN A 191 22.59 17.40 10.90
CA ASN A 191 21.48 16.75 10.23
C ASN A 191 20.15 17.39 10.68
N PHE A 192 19.19 17.43 9.78
CA PHE A 192 17.84 17.90 10.07
C PHE A 192 16.89 16.71 10.22
N ILE A 193 16.09 16.75 11.27
CA ILE A 193 15.07 15.73 11.59
C ILE A 193 13.68 16.36 11.58
N ARG A 194 12.66 15.52 11.42
CA ARG A 194 11.27 15.96 11.53
C ARG A 194 10.97 16.38 12.98
N ASN A 195 10.42 17.56 13.15
CA ASN A 195 9.89 18.01 14.44
C ASN A 195 8.54 17.31 14.67
N GLU A 196 8.38 16.68 15.83
CA GLU A 196 7.11 16.07 16.28
C GLU A 196 6.07 17.15 16.66
#